data_5a7ad4cdfedf3c45357e8466ea79ef4b
#
_entry.id   5a7ad4cdfedf3c45357e8466ea79ef4b
#
_cell.length_a   1.000
_cell.length_b   1.000
_cell.length_c   1.000
_cell.angle_alpha   90.00
_cell.angle_beta   90.00
_cell.angle_gamma   90.00
#
_symmetry.space_group_name_H-M   'P 1'
#
loop_
_entity.id
_entity.type
_entity.pdbx_description
1 polymer ?
#
loop_
_entity_poly.entity_id
_entity_poly.type
_entity_poly.pdbx_seq_one_letter_code
_entity_poly.pdbx_strand_id
1 'polypeptide(L)'
;MTSPPTAPDSAIDPVLAMLALLGVDHEVMACDPDLADTTDFCAAYGIDPSDSANAILVAGKSRPGQDRPLALCMVLATHRLDVNGIVRKRLDTRKASFAGAEETALVTGMTIGGVTPFGLPSPLPVWIDTAVMARDRIVVGGGSRDRKLLIPPAGLLKLALAEAVDGLARPAPIDS
;
A
#
# COMPACT_ATOMS: atom_id res chain seq x y z
N MET A 1 16.84 6.25 46.05
CA MET A 1 17.10 5.39 44.89
C MET A 1 16.07 5.72 43.83
N THR A 2 16.47 6.42 42.80
CA THR A 2 15.63 6.66 41.64
C THR A 2 15.70 5.44 40.77
N SER A 3 14.55 4.80 40.56
CA SER A 3 14.43 3.75 39.54
C SER A 3 14.81 4.34 38.17
N PRO A 4 15.60 3.63 37.37
CA PRO A 4 15.85 4.10 36.00
C PRO A 4 14.53 4.27 35.30
N PRO A 5 14.40 5.31 34.45
CA PRO A 5 13.19 5.44 33.66
C PRO A 5 13.00 4.14 32.85
N THR A 6 11.89 3.49 33.05
CA THR A 6 11.48 2.38 32.20
C THR A 6 11.51 2.93 30.77
N ALA A 7 12.35 2.37 29.92
CA ALA A 7 12.31 2.72 28.51
C ALA A 7 10.87 2.60 28.07
N PRO A 8 10.30 3.58 27.34
CA PRO A 8 8.96 3.43 26.83
C PRO A 8 8.92 2.10 26.09
N ASP A 9 7.93 1.28 26.39
CA ASP A 9 7.63 0.09 25.62
C ASP A 9 7.77 0.51 24.16
N SER A 10 8.83 0.05 23.50
CA SER A 10 8.97 0.29 22.08
C SER A 10 7.80 -0.45 21.45
N ALA A 11 6.73 0.28 21.17
CA ALA A 11 5.57 -0.26 20.50
C ALA A 11 6.08 -1.04 19.28
N ILE A 12 5.74 -2.33 19.20
CA ILE A 12 6.14 -3.19 18.10
C ILE A 12 5.62 -2.52 16.83
N ASP A 13 6.51 -2.23 15.90
CA ASP A 13 6.14 -1.69 14.61
C ASP A 13 5.45 -2.78 13.80
N PRO A 14 4.14 -2.65 13.50
CA PRO A 14 3.41 -3.73 12.85
C PRO A 14 3.90 -4.01 11.43
N VAL A 15 4.42 -3.00 10.74
CA VAL A 15 4.94 -3.17 9.38
C VAL A 15 6.23 -3.99 9.41
N LEU A 16 7.19 -3.59 10.21
CA LEU A 16 8.46 -4.30 10.32
C LEU A 16 8.29 -5.71 10.90
N ALA A 17 7.38 -5.86 11.85
CA ALA A 17 7.05 -7.17 12.42
C ALA A 17 6.47 -8.12 11.37
N MET A 18 5.57 -7.63 10.50
CA MET A 18 4.99 -8.43 9.43
C MET A 18 6.04 -8.82 8.39
N LEU A 19 6.92 -7.89 7.99
CA LEU A 19 8.00 -8.19 7.06
C LEU A 19 8.92 -9.28 7.61
N ALA A 20 9.25 -9.22 8.89
CA ALA A 20 10.08 -10.24 9.54
C ALA A 20 9.36 -11.58 9.60
N LEU A 21 8.09 -11.59 10.00
CA LEU A 21 7.27 -12.81 10.10
C LEU A 21 7.15 -13.52 8.75
N LEU A 22 6.95 -12.77 7.67
CA LEU A 22 6.81 -13.30 6.33
C LEU A 22 8.14 -13.61 5.65
N GLY A 23 9.25 -13.19 6.24
CA GLY A 23 10.57 -13.35 5.64
C GLY A 23 10.74 -12.54 4.36
N VAL A 24 10.14 -11.34 4.29
CA VAL A 24 10.28 -10.42 3.15
C VAL A 24 11.61 -9.69 3.25
N ASP A 25 12.44 -9.84 2.23
CA ASP A 25 13.66 -9.04 2.09
C ASP A 25 13.27 -7.58 1.87
N HIS A 26 13.88 -6.66 2.61
CA HIS A 26 13.51 -5.26 2.55
C HIS A 26 14.63 -4.34 2.99
N GLU A 27 14.57 -3.12 2.48
CA GLU A 27 15.42 -2.01 2.89
C GLU A 27 14.53 -0.84 3.29
N VAL A 28 14.79 -0.27 4.47
CA VAL A 28 14.05 0.91 4.94
C VAL A 28 14.74 2.16 4.43
N MET A 29 13.98 3.00 3.73
CA MET A 29 14.45 4.29 3.20
C MET A 29 13.86 5.42 4.03
N ALA A 30 14.71 6.26 4.63
CA ALA A 30 14.24 7.47 5.30
C ALA A 30 13.60 8.43 4.29
N CYS A 31 12.53 9.08 4.70
CA CYS A 31 11.77 10.01 3.86
C CYS A 31 11.37 11.23 4.69
N ASP A 32 11.55 12.41 4.11
CA ASP A 32 10.95 13.62 4.67
C ASP A 32 9.42 13.49 4.59
N PRO A 33 8.69 13.61 5.72
CA PRO A 33 7.23 13.50 5.71
C PRO A 33 6.53 14.45 4.74
N ASP A 34 7.08 15.63 4.50
CA ASP A 34 6.53 16.60 3.54
C ASP A 34 6.70 16.15 2.08
N LEU A 35 7.57 15.18 1.83
CA LEU A 35 7.88 14.65 0.50
C LEU A 35 7.39 13.20 0.33
N ALA A 36 6.49 12.73 1.19
CA ALA A 36 6.06 11.33 1.18
C ALA A 36 5.12 10.98 0.04
N ASP A 37 4.44 11.97 -0.55
CA ASP A 37 3.60 11.72 -1.72
C ASP A 37 4.47 11.30 -2.90
N THR A 38 3.99 10.34 -3.68
CA THR A 38 4.81 9.60 -4.64
C THR A 38 5.55 10.48 -5.62
N THR A 39 4.88 11.48 -6.20
CA THR A 39 5.50 12.39 -7.16
C THR A 39 6.66 13.16 -6.54
N ASP A 40 6.44 13.71 -5.34
CA ASP A 40 7.46 14.48 -4.62
C ASP A 40 8.60 13.59 -4.16
N PHE A 41 8.27 12.40 -3.68
CA PHE A 41 9.28 11.43 -3.24
C PHE A 41 10.18 10.98 -4.40
N CYS A 42 9.59 10.57 -5.50
CA CYS A 42 10.36 10.13 -6.67
C CYS A 42 11.28 11.23 -7.19
N ALA A 43 10.80 12.47 -7.26
CA ALA A 43 11.60 13.61 -7.71
C ALA A 43 12.74 13.93 -6.74
N ALA A 44 12.48 13.93 -5.43
CA ALA A 44 13.46 14.32 -4.41
C ALA A 44 14.54 13.25 -4.20
N TYR A 45 14.18 11.96 -4.27
CA TYR A 45 15.07 10.86 -3.95
C TYR A 45 15.61 10.12 -5.18
N GLY A 46 15.32 10.59 -6.38
CA GLY A 46 15.86 10.02 -7.62
C GLY A 46 15.31 8.62 -7.92
N ILE A 47 14.07 8.35 -7.54
CA ILE A 47 13.41 7.08 -7.81
C ILE A 47 12.62 7.20 -9.11
N ASP A 48 12.82 6.25 -10.02
CA ASP A 48 12.01 6.16 -11.23
C ASP A 48 10.56 5.83 -10.82
N PRO A 49 9.57 6.63 -11.26
CA PRO A 49 8.16 6.34 -10.94
C PRO A 49 7.71 4.93 -11.33
N SER A 50 8.32 4.34 -12.36
CA SER A 50 8.01 2.95 -12.74
C SER A 50 8.51 1.91 -11.73
N ASP A 51 9.35 2.30 -10.77
CA ASP A 51 9.81 1.44 -9.67
C ASP A 51 9.13 1.78 -8.33
N SER A 52 8.09 2.60 -8.35
CA SER A 52 7.30 2.96 -7.18
C SER A 52 5.88 2.44 -7.33
N ALA A 53 5.40 1.74 -6.30
CA ALA A 53 4.04 1.20 -6.26
C ALA A 53 3.24 1.81 -5.13
N ASN A 54 2.05 2.29 -5.44
CA ASN A 54 1.12 2.86 -4.47
C ASN A 54 0.17 1.78 -3.95
N ALA A 55 -0.13 1.84 -2.67
CA ALA A 55 -1.19 1.05 -2.05
C ALA A 55 -2.45 1.93 -1.96
N ILE A 56 -3.48 1.57 -2.68
CA ILE A 56 -4.71 2.35 -2.80
C ILE A 56 -5.88 1.53 -2.26
N LEU A 57 -6.56 2.05 -1.23
CA LEU A 57 -7.75 1.43 -0.69
C LEU A 57 -8.94 1.78 -1.57
N VAL A 58 -9.65 0.75 -2.05
CA VAL A 58 -10.86 0.88 -2.86
C VAL A 58 -12.02 0.26 -2.10
N ALA A 59 -13.15 0.94 -2.13
CA ALA A 59 -14.36 0.53 -1.43
C ALA A 59 -15.52 0.38 -2.42
N GLY A 60 -16.28 -0.68 -2.24
CA GLY A 60 -17.55 -0.86 -2.93
C GLY A 60 -18.68 -0.18 -2.18
N LYS A 61 -19.89 -0.27 -2.75
CA LYS A 61 -21.10 0.25 -2.11
C LYS A 61 -21.53 -0.69 -0.97
N SER A 62 -21.88 -0.11 0.18
CA SER A 62 -22.45 -0.86 1.28
C SER A 62 -23.78 -1.53 0.87
N ARG A 63 -24.00 -2.75 1.36
CA ARG A 63 -25.28 -3.46 1.23
C ARG A 63 -25.93 -3.53 2.61
N PRO A 64 -27.28 -3.51 2.69
CA PRO A 64 -27.96 -3.64 3.96
C PRO A 64 -27.52 -4.88 4.73
N GLY A 65 -27.12 -4.71 6.00
CA GLY A 65 -26.67 -5.80 6.87
C GLY A 65 -25.32 -6.41 6.56
N GLN A 66 -24.54 -5.82 5.65
CA GLN A 66 -23.19 -6.28 5.28
C GLN A 66 -22.18 -5.17 5.41
N ASP A 67 -20.96 -5.54 5.74
CA ASP A 67 -19.83 -4.64 5.71
C ASP A 67 -19.54 -4.18 4.27
N ARG A 68 -19.03 -2.97 4.14
CA ARG A 68 -18.61 -2.41 2.86
C ARG A 68 -17.47 -3.24 2.28
N PRO A 69 -17.56 -3.74 1.03
CA PRO A 69 -16.44 -4.49 0.45
C PRO A 69 -15.23 -3.57 0.23
N LEU A 70 -14.06 -4.05 0.60
CA LEU A 70 -12.80 -3.32 0.54
C LEU A 70 -11.71 -4.18 -0.10
N ALA A 71 -10.81 -3.54 -0.83
CA ALA A 71 -9.56 -4.15 -1.29
C ALA A 71 -8.45 -3.11 -1.31
N LEU A 72 -7.25 -3.54 -1.00
CA LEU A 72 -6.05 -2.72 -1.14
C LEU A 72 -5.37 -3.09 -2.45
N CYS A 73 -5.23 -2.12 -3.35
CA CYS A 73 -4.69 -2.33 -4.69
C CYS A 73 -3.28 -1.76 -4.80
N MET A 74 -2.35 -2.57 -5.29
CA MET A 74 -0.96 -2.18 -5.53
C MET A 74 -0.79 -1.85 -7.00
N VAL A 75 -0.42 -0.61 -7.29
CA VAL A 75 -0.37 -0.05 -8.64
C VAL A 75 0.90 0.78 -8.82
N LEU A 76 1.60 0.62 -9.92
CA LEU A 76 2.76 1.47 -10.22
C LEU A 76 2.34 2.95 -10.34
N ALA A 77 3.23 3.84 -9.91
CA ALA A 77 2.99 5.29 -9.98
C ALA A 77 2.73 5.78 -11.41
N THR A 78 3.22 5.05 -12.42
CA THR A 78 3.02 5.32 -13.85
C THR A 78 1.70 4.78 -14.41
N HIS A 79 0.90 4.11 -13.59
CA HIS A 79 -0.32 3.43 -14.00
C HIS A 79 -1.54 4.02 -13.29
N ARG A 80 -2.71 3.78 -13.85
CA ARG A 80 -4.01 4.12 -13.27
C ARG A 80 -4.82 2.87 -13.01
N LEU A 81 -5.35 2.77 -11.80
CA LEU A 81 -6.21 1.67 -11.38
C LEU A 81 -7.55 1.72 -12.13
N ASP A 82 -7.99 0.58 -12.65
CA ASP A 82 -9.30 0.45 -13.30
C ASP A 82 -10.39 0.18 -12.26
N VAL A 83 -10.81 1.25 -11.58
CA VAL A 83 -11.76 1.17 -10.46
C VAL A 83 -13.15 0.75 -10.96
N ASN A 84 -13.63 1.34 -12.04
CA ASN A 84 -15.00 1.13 -12.55
C ASN A 84 -15.15 -0.17 -13.36
N GLY A 85 -14.06 -0.75 -13.81
CA GLY A 85 -14.03 -2.01 -14.53
C GLY A 85 -13.70 -3.18 -13.62
N ILE A 86 -12.44 -3.57 -13.63
CA ILE A 86 -11.98 -4.81 -12.98
C ILE A 86 -12.15 -4.81 -11.45
N VAL A 87 -11.83 -3.69 -10.79
CA VAL A 87 -11.94 -3.61 -9.33
C VAL A 87 -13.38 -3.74 -8.87
N ARG A 88 -14.28 -2.99 -9.52
CA ARG A 88 -15.71 -3.05 -9.22
C ARG A 88 -16.28 -4.46 -9.38
N LYS A 89 -15.90 -5.13 -10.46
CA LYS A 89 -16.35 -6.51 -10.72
C LYS A 89 -15.81 -7.49 -9.66
N ARG A 90 -14.55 -7.35 -9.31
CA ARG A 90 -13.92 -8.22 -8.29
C ARG A 90 -14.49 -8.00 -6.90
N LEU A 91 -14.91 -6.78 -6.57
CA LEU A 91 -15.61 -6.48 -5.32
C LEU A 91 -17.08 -6.91 -5.34
N ASP A 92 -17.59 -7.36 -6.48
CA ASP A 92 -19.00 -7.73 -6.68
C ASP A 92 -19.94 -6.63 -6.18
N THR A 93 -19.71 -5.42 -6.67
CA THR A 93 -20.47 -4.22 -6.28
C THR A 93 -20.93 -3.45 -7.52
N ARG A 94 -22.00 -2.69 -7.34
CA ARG A 94 -22.50 -1.83 -8.42
C ARG A 94 -21.66 -0.59 -8.64
N LYS A 95 -20.99 -0.12 -7.58
CA LYS A 95 -20.18 1.08 -7.62
C LYS A 95 -18.95 0.88 -6.71
N ALA A 96 -17.79 1.24 -7.24
CA ALA A 96 -16.55 1.27 -6.49
C ALA A 96 -15.91 2.65 -6.59
N SER A 97 -15.21 3.06 -5.56
CA SER A 97 -14.51 4.35 -5.52
C SER A 97 -13.27 4.25 -4.63
N PHE A 98 -12.36 5.18 -4.80
CA PHE A 98 -11.25 5.33 -3.85
C PHE A 98 -11.80 5.65 -2.47
N ALA A 99 -11.28 4.99 -1.45
CA ALA A 99 -11.57 5.37 -0.08
C ALA A 99 -10.92 6.73 0.21
N GLY A 100 -11.63 7.57 0.96
CA GLY A 100 -11.07 8.84 1.39
C GLY A 100 -9.94 8.67 2.42
N ALA A 101 -9.23 9.75 2.72
CA ALA A 101 -8.12 9.73 3.67
C ALA A 101 -8.53 9.23 5.05
N GLU A 102 -9.70 9.64 5.52
CA GLU A 102 -10.23 9.25 6.83
C GLU A 102 -10.56 7.74 6.89
N GLU A 103 -11.25 7.21 5.88
CA GLU A 103 -11.55 5.79 5.80
C GLU A 103 -10.26 4.96 5.65
N THR A 104 -9.32 5.42 4.85
CA THR A 104 -8.01 4.77 4.71
C THR A 104 -7.29 4.67 6.05
N ALA A 105 -7.27 5.76 6.81
CA ALA A 105 -6.64 5.77 8.13
C ALA A 105 -7.33 4.82 9.11
N LEU A 106 -8.66 4.77 9.10
CA LEU A 106 -9.42 3.86 9.97
C LEU A 106 -9.17 2.39 9.63
N VAL A 107 -9.14 2.05 8.34
CA VAL A 107 -9.02 0.66 7.89
C VAL A 107 -7.57 0.17 7.97
N THR A 108 -6.61 0.98 7.59
CA THR A 108 -5.21 0.58 7.52
C THR A 108 -4.40 0.94 8.76
N GLY A 109 -4.87 1.89 9.56
CA GLY A 109 -4.09 2.49 10.64
C GLY A 109 -2.98 3.41 10.13
N MET A 110 -2.98 3.76 8.85
CA MET A 110 -1.90 4.50 8.20
C MET A 110 -2.42 5.73 7.48
N THR A 111 -1.57 6.75 7.37
CA THR A 111 -1.88 7.99 6.65
C THR A 111 -1.47 7.86 5.19
N ILE A 112 -2.20 8.48 4.27
CA ILE A 112 -1.85 8.56 2.85
C ILE A 112 -0.42 9.10 2.70
N GLY A 113 0.36 8.46 1.84
CA GLY A 113 1.80 8.66 1.72
C GLY A 113 2.62 7.62 2.48
N GLY A 114 2.02 6.94 3.46
CA GLY A 114 2.64 5.86 4.21
C GLY A 114 1.91 4.53 4.11
N VAL A 115 0.80 4.46 3.36
CA VAL A 115 -0.01 3.23 3.28
C VAL A 115 0.77 2.09 2.63
N THR A 116 0.73 0.92 3.27
CA THR A 116 1.38 -0.30 2.81
C THR A 116 0.50 -1.50 3.15
N PRO A 117 0.59 -2.61 2.39
CA PRO A 117 -0.20 -3.81 2.69
C PRO A 117 0.35 -4.62 3.87
N PHE A 118 1.53 -4.28 4.38
CA PHE A 118 2.14 -4.95 5.53
C PHE A 118 1.67 -4.31 6.83
N GLY A 119 1.31 -5.13 7.81
CA GLY A 119 0.95 -4.62 9.15
C GLY A 119 -0.45 -4.06 9.26
N LEU A 120 -1.39 -4.49 8.43
CA LEU A 120 -2.79 -4.08 8.51
C LEU A 120 -3.42 -4.59 9.82
N PRO A 121 -4.30 -3.79 10.46
CA PRO A 121 -4.99 -4.22 11.69
C PRO A 121 -5.88 -5.44 11.49
N SER A 122 -6.48 -5.56 10.31
CA SER A 122 -7.29 -6.72 9.91
C SER A 122 -6.94 -7.11 8.49
N PRO A 123 -7.01 -8.41 8.15
CA PRO A 123 -6.72 -8.86 6.80
C PRO A 123 -7.63 -8.23 5.76
N LEU A 124 -7.06 -7.78 4.66
CA LEU A 124 -7.77 -7.28 3.48
C LEU A 124 -7.29 -8.02 2.24
N PRO A 125 -8.16 -8.21 1.24
CA PRO A 125 -7.66 -8.60 -0.07
C PRO A 125 -6.65 -7.58 -0.58
N VAL A 126 -5.50 -8.06 -1.03
CA VAL A 126 -4.45 -7.24 -1.64
C VAL A 126 -4.31 -7.67 -3.10
N TRP A 127 -4.73 -6.82 -4.00
CA TRP A 127 -4.65 -7.09 -5.43
C TRP A 127 -3.50 -6.30 -6.03
N ILE A 128 -2.62 -7.01 -6.74
CA ILE A 128 -1.37 -6.46 -7.23
C ILE A 128 -1.41 -6.48 -8.75
N ASP A 129 -1.33 -5.31 -9.37
CA ASP A 129 -1.23 -5.26 -10.83
C ASP A 129 0.01 -6.00 -11.31
N THR A 130 -0.13 -6.79 -12.36
CA THR A 130 0.98 -7.59 -12.88
C THR A 130 2.17 -6.76 -13.34
N ALA A 131 1.96 -5.49 -13.70
CA ALA A 131 3.06 -4.56 -14.01
C ALA A 131 3.98 -4.34 -12.80
N VAL A 132 3.43 -4.37 -11.57
CA VAL A 132 4.22 -4.29 -10.34
C VAL A 132 5.11 -5.53 -10.21
N MET A 133 4.55 -6.70 -10.48
CA MET A 133 5.28 -7.97 -10.38
C MET A 133 6.41 -8.10 -11.39
N ALA A 134 6.37 -7.34 -12.48
CA ALA A 134 7.38 -7.37 -13.54
C ALA A 134 8.63 -6.51 -13.21
N ARG A 135 8.62 -5.76 -12.10
CA ARG A 135 9.77 -4.96 -11.69
C ARG A 135 10.75 -5.81 -10.88
N ASP A 136 12.03 -5.46 -10.92
CA ASP A 136 13.06 -6.15 -10.13
C ASP A 136 12.91 -5.83 -8.65
N ARG A 137 12.77 -4.54 -8.32
CA ARG A 137 12.51 -4.04 -6.98
C ARG A 137 11.55 -2.86 -7.06
N ILE A 138 10.78 -2.66 -6.02
CA ILE A 138 9.80 -1.58 -5.95
C ILE A 138 9.89 -0.86 -4.61
N VAL A 139 9.64 0.44 -4.65
CA VAL A 139 9.45 1.26 -3.47
C VAL A 139 7.97 1.27 -3.14
N VAL A 140 7.64 0.96 -1.89
CA VAL A 140 6.27 0.96 -1.38
C VAL A 140 6.19 1.80 -0.10
N GLY A 141 4.98 2.12 0.34
CA GLY A 141 4.79 2.79 1.61
C GLY A 141 5.39 2.02 2.78
N GLY A 142 5.83 2.73 3.79
CA GLY A 142 6.49 2.16 4.96
C GLY A 142 5.64 2.11 6.24
N GLY A 143 4.36 2.46 6.16
CA GLY A 143 3.46 2.53 7.31
C GLY A 143 3.34 3.91 7.94
N SER A 144 4.27 4.79 7.67
CA SER A 144 4.29 6.19 8.10
C SER A 144 4.91 7.06 7.01
N ARG A 145 4.71 8.38 7.10
CA ARG A 145 5.21 9.29 6.05
C ARG A 145 6.72 9.53 6.12
N ASP A 146 7.39 9.09 7.17
CA ASP A 146 8.82 9.34 7.39
C ASP A 146 9.72 8.23 6.83
N ARG A 147 9.14 7.24 6.14
CA ARG A 147 9.92 6.14 5.55
C ARG A 147 9.18 5.49 4.39
N LYS A 148 9.97 4.87 3.52
CA LYS A 148 9.52 3.98 2.45
C LYS A 148 10.24 2.65 2.59
N LEU A 149 9.74 1.63 1.91
CA LEU A 149 10.35 0.31 1.84
C LEU A 149 10.75 0.00 0.40
N LEU A 150 11.94 -0.57 0.24
CA LEU A 150 12.38 -1.14 -1.03
C LEU A 150 12.31 -2.66 -0.89
N ILE A 151 11.51 -3.30 -1.72
CA ILE A 151 11.26 -4.74 -1.65
C ILE A 151 11.27 -5.39 -3.02
N PRO A 152 11.56 -6.69 -3.12
CA PRO A 152 11.24 -7.44 -4.32
C PRO A 152 9.71 -7.61 -4.42
N PRO A 153 9.11 -7.49 -5.62
CA PRO A 153 7.66 -7.60 -5.78
C PRO A 153 7.08 -8.93 -5.26
N ALA A 154 7.85 -10.01 -5.36
CA ALA A 154 7.44 -11.32 -4.85
C ALA A 154 7.13 -11.31 -3.35
N GLY A 155 7.68 -10.37 -2.58
CA GLY A 155 7.36 -10.20 -1.17
C GLY A 155 5.88 -9.89 -0.91
N LEU A 156 5.22 -9.22 -1.85
CA LEU A 156 3.79 -8.93 -1.74
C LEU A 156 2.92 -10.19 -1.78
N LEU A 157 3.34 -11.21 -2.51
CA LEU A 157 2.59 -12.47 -2.62
C LEU A 157 2.71 -13.35 -1.37
N LYS A 158 3.55 -13.00 -0.42
CA LYS A 158 3.64 -13.69 0.87
C LYS A 158 2.50 -13.31 1.82
N LEU A 159 1.77 -12.24 1.54
CA LEU A 159 0.56 -11.87 2.28
C LEU A 159 -0.56 -12.89 2.02
N ALA A 160 -1.31 -13.24 3.07
CA ALA A 160 -2.28 -14.34 3.02
C ALA A 160 -3.40 -14.14 1.97
N LEU A 161 -3.82 -12.89 1.75
CA LEU A 161 -4.90 -12.55 0.83
C LEU A 161 -4.41 -11.78 -0.40
N ALA A 162 -3.15 -11.94 -0.76
CA ALA A 162 -2.54 -11.28 -1.91
C ALA A 162 -2.73 -12.10 -3.18
N GLU A 163 -2.99 -11.41 -4.27
CA GLU A 163 -3.18 -11.98 -5.60
C GLU A 163 -2.67 -11.03 -6.66
N ALA A 164 -1.89 -11.53 -7.60
CA ALA A 164 -1.51 -10.79 -8.79
C ALA A 164 -2.69 -10.80 -9.78
N VAL A 165 -3.05 -9.63 -10.28
CA VAL A 165 -4.22 -9.45 -11.14
C VAL A 165 -3.79 -8.77 -12.44
N ASP A 166 -3.99 -9.46 -13.55
CA ASP A 166 -3.69 -8.91 -14.86
C ASP A 166 -4.71 -7.85 -15.26
N GLY A 167 -4.23 -6.71 -15.77
CA GLY A 167 -5.09 -5.63 -16.20
C GLY A 167 -5.77 -4.84 -15.08
N LEU A 168 -5.30 -5.00 -13.83
CA LEU A 168 -5.82 -4.23 -12.69
C LEU A 168 -5.66 -2.73 -12.90
N ALA A 169 -4.56 -2.34 -13.51
CA ALA A 169 -4.23 -0.96 -13.86
C ALA A 169 -3.74 -0.87 -15.31
N ARG A 170 -3.74 0.32 -15.84
CA ARG A 170 -3.27 0.63 -17.19
C ARG A 170 -2.24 1.75 -17.14
N PRO A 171 -1.29 1.80 -18.10
CA PRO A 171 -0.40 2.95 -18.19
C PRO A 171 -1.19 4.25 -18.22
N ALA A 172 -0.78 5.22 -17.39
CA ALA A 172 -1.38 6.54 -17.41
C ALA A 172 -1.05 7.24 -18.72
N PRO A 173 -1.95 8.09 -19.26
CA PRO A 173 -1.62 8.89 -20.43
C PRO A 173 -0.40 9.76 -20.16
N ILE A 174 0.52 9.82 -21.11
CA ILE A 174 1.63 10.76 -21.05
C ILE A 174 1.03 12.12 -21.39
N ASP A 175 1.05 13.03 -20.42
CA ASP A 175 0.72 14.43 -20.67
C ASP A 175 1.83 15.01 -21.53
N SER A 176 1.50 15.27 -22.79
CA SER A 176 2.39 15.96 -23.71
C SER A 176 2.39 17.46 -23.44
#